data_9ccb9b38f7d29fb934f2df7854bc318a
#
_entry.id   9ccb9b38f7d29fb934f2df7854bc318a
#
_cell.length_a   1.000
_cell.length_b   1.000
_cell.length_c   1.000
_cell.angle_alpha   90.00
_cell.angle_beta   90.00
_cell.angle_gamma   90.00
#
_symmetry.space_group_name_H-M   'P 1'
#
loop_
_entity.id
_entity.type
_entity.pdbx_description
1 polymer ?
#
loop_
_entity_poly.entity_id
_entity_poly.type
_entity_poly.pdbx_seq_one_letter_code
_entity_poly.pdbx_strand_id
1 'polypeptide(L)'
;MLPIGDEVRRMSTPVLTYVLLSCNVLIFAYSMLRGLETIINNYGFRPKYLFTASRLETLLTSMFVHGGPAHLVGNMLFLYIFGRSVEDKLGPLRYLLLYLFSGVVGNVVHAASACLLPEHLVARGLYTPLVGASGAISGVMGAYTVFYPRMRVKTLVIFYYVVVLRIPAHLYVLAWFAYQLLIGLISLGLPLSVAPWAHVGGFASGAAAALAIRRWTAS
;
A
#
# COMPACT_ATOMS: atom_id res chain seq x y z
N MET A 1 -8.75 10.14 10.81
CA MET A 1 -7.49 10.91 10.68
C MET A 1 -7.00 10.77 9.26
N LEU A 2 -7.09 11.82 8.44
CA LEU A 2 -6.77 11.83 7.02
C LEU A 2 -5.49 12.65 6.79
N PRO A 3 -4.40 12.10 6.20
CA PRO A 3 -3.23 12.90 5.86
C PRO A 3 -3.58 13.82 4.69
N ILE A 4 -3.14 15.08 4.76
CA ILE A 4 -3.37 16.09 3.72
C ILE A 4 -2.08 16.68 3.18
N GLY A 5 -0.92 16.28 3.72
CA GLY A 5 0.39 16.69 3.27
C GLY A 5 1.49 16.35 4.26
N ASP A 6 2.72 16.61 3.88
CA ASP A 6 3.91 16.52 4.73
C ASP A 6 4.72 17.83 4.69
N GLU A 7 5.72 17.95 5.56
CA GLU A 7 6.60 19.12 5.65
C GLU A 7 7.98 18.88 5.00
N VAL A 8 8.11 17.82 4.19
CA VAL A 8 9.37 17.53 3.50
C VAL A 8 9.57 18.54 2.37
N ARG A 9 10.72 19.21 2.40
CA ARG A 9 11.16 20.06 1.28
C ARG A 9 11.75 19.17 0.20
N ARG A 10 11.04 19.05 -0.91
CA ARG A 10 11.49 18.29 -2.07
C ARG A 10 12.41 19.12 -2.96
N MET A 11 13.41 18.47 -3.54
CA MET A 11 14.42 19.09 -4.41
C MET A 11 14.18 18.78 -5.88
N SER A 12 13.39 17.74 -6.18
CA SER A 12 13.09 17.29 -7.54
C SER A 12 11.59 17.19 -7.79
N THR A 13 11.21 17.16 -9.07
CA THR A 13 9.84 16.89 -9.48
C THR A 13 9.60 15.38 -9.43
N PRO A 14 8.61 14.89 -8.66
CA PRO A 14 8.32 13.47 -8.49
C PRO A 14 7.51 12.92 -9.68
N VAL A 15 8.15 12.79 -10.83
CA VAL A 15 7.53 12.44 -12.11
C VAL A 15 6.89 11.05 -12.04
N LEU A 16 7.60 10.07 -11.46
CA LEU A 16 7.10 8.70 -11.41
C LEU A 16 5.90 8.56 -10.47
N THR A 17 5.87 9.30 -9.37
CA THR A 17 4.68 9.35 -8.52
C THR A 17 3.46 9.82 -9.31
N TYR A 18 3.61 10.88 -10.13
CA TYR A 18 2.51 11.35 -10.98
C TYR A 18 2.14 10.34 -12.07
N VAL A 19 3.12 9.65 -12.66
CA VAL A 19 2.85 8.55 -13.60
C VAL A 19 2.06 7.43 -12.93
N LEU A 20 2.47 6.98 -11.75
CA LEU A 20 1.74 5.94 -11.01
C LEU A 20 0.32 6.38 -10.64
N LEU A 21 0.13 7.63 -10.19
CA LEU A 21 -1.19 8.20 -9.94
C LEU A 21 -2.06 8.16 -11.20
N SER A 22 -1.53 8.65 -12.32
CA SER A 22 -2.24 8.69 -13.60
C SER A 22 -2.60 7.29 -14.09
N CYS A 23 -1.67 6.34 -14.03
CA CYS A 23 -1.92 4.94 -14.41
C CYS A 23 -3.07 4.34 -13.59
N ASN A 24 -3.07 4.51 -12.26
CA ASN A 24 -4.14 3.99 -11.41
C ASN A 24 -5.51 4.61 -11.73
N VAL A 25 -5.56 5.93 -11.96
CA VAL A 25 -6.80 6.63 -12.33
C VAL A 25 -7.31 6.19 -13.69
N LEU A 26 -6.44 6.06 -14.70
CA LEU A 26 -6.80 5.63 -16.04
C LEU A 26 -7.28 4.18 -16.08
N ILE A 27 -6.58 3.28 -15.34
CA ILE A 27 -7.00 1.87 -15.22
C ILE A 27 -8.34 1.77 -14.51
N PHE A 28 -8.58 2.57 -13.47
CA PHE A 28 -9.88 2.60 -12.80
C PHE A 28 -11.00 3.13 -13.71
N ALA A 29 -10.76 4.22 -14.44
CA ALA A 29 -11.72 4.72 -15.42
C ALA A 29 -12.04 3.66 -16.48
N TYR A 30 -11.03 2.97 -17.02
CA TYR A 30 -11.22 1.83 -17.92
C TYR A 30 -12.04 0.70 -17.27
N SER A 31 -11.78 0.39 -15.98
CA SER A 31 -12.51 -0.65 -15.26
C SER A 31 -13.99 -0.31 -15.10
N MET A 32 -14.32 0.96 -14.88
CA MET A 32 -15.71 1.44 -14.82
C MET A 32 -16.43 1.28 -16.16
N LEU A 33 -15.73 1.47 -17.28
CA LEU A 33 -16.31 1.33 -18.63
C LEU A 33 -16.49 -0.15 -19.04
N ARG A 34 -15.59 -1.04 -18.59
CA ARG A 34 -15.58 -2.46 -19.00
C ARG A 34 -16.28 -3.40 -18.00
N GLY A 35 -16.79 -2.85 -16.91
CA GLY A 35 -17.35 -3.60 -15.79
C GLY A 35 -16.30 -3.88 -14.71
N LEU A 36 -16.44 -3.17 -13.61
CA LEU A 36 -15.50 -3.20 -12.49
C LEU A 36 -15.24 -4.62 -11.99
N GLU A 37 -16.30 -5.40 -11.82
CA GLU A 37 -16.23 -6.77 -11.33
C GLU A 37 -15.46 -7.70 -12.27
N THR A 38 -15.66 -7.53 -13.59
CA THR A 38 -14.92 -8.27 -14.63
C THR A 38 -13.42 -8.01 -14.53
N ILE A 39 -13.02 -6.74 -14.37
CA ILE A 39 -11.61 -6.36 -14.25
C ILE A 39 -11.01 -6.90 -12.94
N ILE A 40 -11.73 -6.80 -11.83
CA ILE A 40 -11.30 -7.37 -10.54
C ILE A 40 -11.09 -8.88 -10.67
N ASN A 41 -12.01 -9.60 -11.31
CA ASN A 41 -11.91 -11.04 -11.47
C ASN A 41 -10.76 -11.47 -12.39
N ASN A 42 -10.45 -10.68 -13.42
CA ASN A 42 -9.42 -11.00 -14.40
C ASN A 42 -8.01 -10.56 -13.96
N TYR A 43 -7.86 -9.47 -13.22
CA TYR A 43 -6.56 -8.87 -12.91
C TYR A 43 -6.25 -8.80 -11.41
N GLY A 44 -7.23 -9.10 -10.53
CA GLY A 44 -7.02 -9.23 -9.09
C GLY A 44 -6.21 -10.48 -8.74
N PHE A 45 -5.33 -10.34 -7.77
CA PHE A 45 -4.55 -11.46 -7.27
C PHE A 45 -5.39 -12.32 -6.32
N ARG A 46 -5.38 -13.63 -6.51
CA ARG A 46 -5.96 -14.58 -5.56
C ARG A 46 -4.85 -15.39 -4.90
N PRO A 47 -4.85 -15.56 -3.56
CA PRO A 47 -3.82 -16.32 -2.86
C PRO A 47 -3.58 -17.71 -3.46
N LYS A 48 -4.62 -18.41 -3.94
CA LYS A 48 -4.47 -19.70 -4.61
C LYS A 48 -3.50 -19.70 -5.78
N TYR A 49 -3.35 -18.57 -6.50
CA TYR A 49 -2.47 -18.49 -7.66
C TYR A 49 -1.00 -18.64 -7.28
N LEU A 50 -0.61 -18.21 -6.08
CA LEU A 50 0.73 -18.42 -5.56
C LEU A 50 0.99 -19.92 -5.31
N PHE A 51 0.04 -20.61 -4.70
CA PHE A 51 0.17 -22.02 -4.34
C PHE A 51 0.08 -22.97 -5.55
N THR A 52 -0.61 -22.56 -6.60
CA THR A 52 -0.73 -23.33 -7.85
C THR A 52 0.27 -22.90 -8.95
N ALA A 53 1.14 -21.93 -8.64
CA ALA A 53 2.05 -21.29 -9.59
C ALA A 53 1.35 -20.85 -10.90
N SER A 54 0.09 -20.40 -10.79
CA SER A 54 -0.73 -19.95 -11.92
C SER A 54 -1.01 -18.45 -11.82
N ARG A 55 -1.17 -17.79 -12.96
CA ARG A 55 -1.54 -16.37 -13.05
C ARG A 55 -0.69 -15.45 -12.15
N LEU A 56 0.61 -15.71 -12.06
CA LEU A 56 1.53 -14.95 -11.20
C LEU A 56 1.68 -13.48 -11.64
N GLU A 57 1.33 -13.14 -12.89
CA GLU A 57 1.22 -11.76 -13.37
C GLU A 57 0.26 -10.93 -12.51
N THR A 58 -0.72 -11.57 -11.87
CA THR A 58 -1.68 -10.88 -11.00
C THR A 58 -1.07 -10.34 -9.71
N LEU A 59 0.11 -10.82 -9.30
CA LEU A 59 0.90 -10.19 -8.23
C LEU A 59 1.22 -8.71 -8.54
N LEU A 60 1.38 -8.37 -9.82
CA LEU A 60 1.66 -7.01 -10.27
C LEU A 60 0.38 -6.29 -10.72
N THR A 61 -0.46 -6.93 -11.55
CA THR A 61 -1.64 -6.25 -12.11
C THR A 61 -2.65 -5.84 -11.05
N SER A 62 -2.80 -6.63 -9.99
CA SER A 62 -3.69 -6.32 -8.87
C SER A 62 -3.38 -5.00 -8.19
N MET A 63 -2.12 -4.56 -8.21
CA MET A 63 -1.67 -3.30 -7.61
C MET A 63 -2.23 -2.06 -8.31
N PHE A 64 -2.76 -2.21 -9.53
CA PHE A 64 -3.33 -1.11 -10.33
C PHE A 64 -4.85 -1.19 -10.44
N VAL A 65 -5.46 -2.28 -10.02
CA VAL A 65 -6.93 -2.44 -10.00
C VAL A 65 -7.47 -1.97 -8.66
N HIS A 66 -8.63 -1.30 -8.64
CA HIS A 66 -9.25 -0.79 -7.42
C HIS A 66 -10.72 -1.22 -7.30
N GLY A 67 -11.16 -1.54 -6.08
CA GLY A 67 -12.50 -2.06 -5.80
C GLY A 67 -13.62 -1.02 -5.76
N GLY A 68 -13.30 0.27 -5.96
CA GLY A 68 -14.29 1.35 -5.98
C GLY A 68 -13.68 2.74 -5.84
N PRO A 69 -14.48 3.81 -6.04
CA PRO A 69 -13.98 5.20 -6.04
C PRO A 69 -13.29 5.61 -4.72
N ALA A 70 -13.89 5.29 -3.58
CA ALA A 70 -13.31 5.62 -2.27
C ALA A 70 -11.99 4.90 -2.04
N HIS A 71 -11.86 3.65 -2.50
CA HIS A 71 -10.63 2.87 -2.43
C HIS A 71 -9.53 3.51 -3.30
N LEU A 72 -9.85 3.91 -4.53
CA LEU A 72 -8.91 4.63 -5.39
C LEU A 72 -8.46 5.94 -4.75
N VAL A 73 -9.40 6.79 -4.34
CA VAL A 73 -9.09 8.12 -3.77
C VAL A 73 -8.20 7.99 -2.54
N GLY A 74 -8.50 7.05 -1.64
CA GLY A 74 -7.65 6.76 -0.49
C GLY A 74 -6.23 6.39 -0.88
N ASN A 75 -6.06 5.44 -1.79
CA ASN A 75 -4.74 5.04 -2.28
C ASN A 75 -4.00 6.21 -2.93
N MET A 76 -4.65 6.96 -3.82
CA MET A 76 -4.02 8.09 -4.52
C MET A 76 -3.58 9.20 -3.56
N LEU A 77 -4.35 9.47 -2.52
CA LEU A 77 -3.99 10.45 -1.51
C LEU A 77 -2.70 10.06 -0.76
N PHE A 78 -2.62 8.82 -0.30
CA PHE A 78 -1.42 8.33 0.39
C PHE A 78 -0.20 8.26 -0.55
N LEU A 79 -0.39 7.78 -1.77
CA LEU A 79 0.66 7.77 -2.78
C LEU A 79 1.16 9.18 -3.10
N TYR A 80 0.26 10.14 -3.26
CA TYR A 80 0.61 11.54 -3.51
C TYR A 80 1.42 12.16 -2.37
N ILE A 81 1.07 11.88 -1.12
CA ILE A 81 1.74 12.50 0.05
C ILE A 81 3.10 11.86 0.27
N PHE A 82 3.15 10.54 0.43
CA PHE A 82 4.37 9.82 0.83
C PHE A 82 5.27 9.49 -0.36
N GLY A 83 4.67 9.17 -1.52
CA GLY A 83 5.40 8.80 -2.74
C GLY A 83 6.34 9.88 -3.22
N ARG A 84 5.86 11.12 -3.28
CA ARG A 84 6.66 12.25 -3.75
C ARG A 84 7.94 12.47 -2.94
N SER A 85 7.88 12.30 -1.64
CA SER A 85 9.03 12.50 -0.76
C SER A 85 10.00 11.33 -0.83
N VAL A 86 9.50 10.11 -0.98
CA VAL A 86 10.34 8.91 -1.12
C VAL A 86 10.99 8.87 -2.51
N GLU A 87 10.28 9.26 -3.57
CA GLU A 87 10.85 9.40 -4.92
C GLU A 87 11.98 10.45 -4.95
N ASP A 88 11.76 11.63 -4.33
CA ASP A 88 12.77 12.68 -4.24
C ASP A 88 14.05 12.17 -3.53
N LYS A 89 13.90 11.31 -2.52
CA LYS A 89 15.02 10.73 -1.78
C LYS A 89 15.78 9.65 -2.55
N LEU A 90 15.06 8.79 -3.27
CA LEU A 90 15.64 7.60 -3.91
C LEU A 90 16.00 7.78 -5.38
N GLY A 91 15.38 8.76 -6.02
CA GLY A 91 15.30 8.86 -7.47
C GLY A 91 14.26 7.89 -8.06
N PRO A 92 13.85 8.11 -9.33
CA PRO A 92 12.69 7.43 -9.91
C PRO A 92 12.86 5.91 -10.00
N LEU A 93 14.03 5.41 -10.44
CA LEU A 93 14.21 3.98 -10.66
C LEU A 93 14.16 3.18 -9.34
N ARG A 94 14.89 3.62 -8.31
CA ARG A 94 14.91 2.93 -7.01
C ARG A 94 13.54 3.02 -6.32
N TYR A 95 12.84 4.13 -6.51
CA TYR A 95 11.47 4.30 -6.02
C TYR A 95 10.50 3.33 -6.71
N LEU A 96 10.58 3.15 -8.03
CA LEU A 96 9.75 2.18 -8.75
C LEU A 96 10.02 0.75 -8.25
N LEU A 97 11.30 0.37 -8.13
CA LEU A 97 11.67 -0.94 -7.63
C LEU A 97 11.16 -1.18 -6.21
N LEU A 98 11.28 -0.18 -5.33
CA LEU A 98 10.73 -0.24 -3.97
C LEU A 98 9.20 -0.45 -3.99
N TYR A 99 8.49 0.33 -4.80
CA TYR A 99 7.03 0.27 -4.94
C TYR A 99 6.57 -1.13 -5.39
N LEU A 100 7.13 -1.62 -6.51
CA LEU A 100 6.76 -2.92 -7.06
C LEU A 100 7.16 -4.08 -6.13
N PHE A 101 8.38 -4.05 -5.60
CA PHE A 101 8.86 -5.05 -4.64
C PHE A 101 7.97 -5.14 -3.41
N SER A 102 7.65 -4.00 -2.80
CA SER A 102 6.81 -3.96 -1.60
C SER A 102 5.38 -4.44 -1.86
N GLY A 103 4.83 -4.14 -3.04
CA GLY A 103 3.52 -4.63 -3.44
C GLY A 103 3.50 -6.15 -3.63
N VAL A 104 4.51 -6.71 -4.29
CA VAL A 104 4.64 -8.16 -4.47
C VAL A 104 4.82 -8.86 -3.11
N VAL A 105 5.72 -8.37 -2.26
CA VAL A 105 5.90 -8.93 -0.91
C VAL A 105 4.62 -8.84 -0.09
N GLY A 106 3.90 -7.72 -0.18
CA GLY A 106 2.60 -7.55 0.47
C GLY A 106 1.60 -8.63 0.03
N ASN A 107 1.47 -8.86 -1.28
CA ASN A 107 0.60 -9.89 -1.83
C ASN A 107 1.01 -11.30 -1.38
N VAL A 108 2.31 -11.60 -1.33
CA VAL A 108 2.84 -12.90 -0.85
C VAL A 108 2.53 -13.09 0.64
N VAL A 109 2.77 -12.08 1.48
CA VAL A 109 2.46 -12.14 2.92
C VAL A 109 0.95 -12.33 3.15
N HIS A 110 0.11 -11.64 2.36
CA HIS A 110 -1.34 -11.86 2.42
C HIS A 110 -1.72 -13.28 2.01
N ALA A 111 -1.12 -13.84 0.95
CA ALA A 111 -1.35 -15.22 0.56
C ALA A 111 -0.94 -16.21 1.65
N ALA A 112 0.22 -16.00 2.28
CA ALA A 112 0.67 -16.81 3.40
C ALA A 112 -0.26 -16.74 4.61
N SER A 113 -0.88 -15.59 4.88
CA SER A 113 -1.87 -15.46 5.97
C SER A 113 -3.12 -16.32 5.77
N ALA A 114 -3.46 -16.70 4.54
CA ALA A 114 -4.56 -17.60 4.27
C ALA A 114 -4.35 -19.01 4.88
N CYS A 115 -3.08 -19.42 5.07
CA CYS A 115 -2.75 -20.69 5.74
C CYS A 115 -2.97 -20.66 7.25
N LEU A 116 -3.17 -19.48 7.83
CA LEU A 116 -3.44 -19.28 9.26
C LEU A 116 -4.94 -19.16 9.57
N LEU A 117 -5.79 -19.18 8.54
CA LEU A 117 -7.23 -19.06 8.70
C LEU A 117 -7.83 -20.37 9.26
N PRO A 118 -8.90 -20.28 10.07
CA PRO A 118 -9.73 -21.43 10.40
C PRO A 118 -10.28 -22.10 9.13
N GLU A 119 -10.46 -23.42 9.16
CA GLU A 119 -10.85 -24.24 8.00
C GLU A 119 -12.04 -23.66 7.20
N HIS A 120 -13.07 -23.21 7.89
CA HIS A 120 -14.27 -22.63 7.27
C HIS A 120 -14.03 -21.29 6.54
N LEU A 121 -12.88 -20.62 6.78
CA LEU A 121 -12.48 -19.36 6.11
C LEU A 121 -11.41 -19.56 5.04
N VAL A 122 -10.72 -20.70 5.01
CA VAL A 122 -9.61 -20.97 4.07
C VAL A 122 -10.04 -20.80 2.62
N ALA A 123 -11.16 -21.39 2.23
CA ALA A 123 -11.67 -21.26 0.85
C ALA A 123 -11.90 -19.80 0.48
N ARG A 124 -12.53 -19.02 1.36
CA ARG A 124 -12.72 -17.59 1.16
C ARG A 124 -11.38 -16.86 1.04
N GLY A 125 -10.43 -17.11 1.93
CA GLY A 125 -9.10 -16.51 1.90
C GLY A 125 -8.36 -16.79 0.59
N LEU A 126 -8.42 -18.02 0.09
CA LEU A 126 -7.72 -18.45 -1.12
C LEU A 126 -8.34 -17.89 -2.42
N TYR A 127 -9.66 -17.72 -2.46
CA TYR A 127 -10.38 -17.40 -3.70
C TYR A 127 -10.83 -15.94 -3.82
N THR A 128 -10.81 -15.16 -2.73
CA THR A 128 -11.16 -13.73 -2.80
C THR A 128 -10.08 -12.96 -3.54
N PRO A 129 -10.44 -12.17 -4.58
CA PRO A 129 -9.47 -11.37 -5.29
C PRO A 129 -8.98 -10.19 -4.43
N LEU A 130 -7.67 -10.06 -4.32
CA LEU A 130 -6.99 -8.91 -3.72
C LEU A 130 -6.71 -7.89 -4.81
N VAL A 131 -7.06 -6.62 -4.57
CA VAL A 131 -6.84 -5.49 -5.47
C VAL A 131 -6.44 -4.24 -4.69
N GLY A 132 -5.71 -3.36 -5.30
CA GLY A 132 -5.31 -2.05 -4.77
C GLY A 132 -3.81 -1.87 -4.66
N ALA A 133 -3.38 -0.63 -4.82
CA ALA A 133 -2.00 -0.19 -4.68
C ALA A 133 -1.50 -0.21 -3.22
N SER A 134 -2.38 -0.49 -2.26
CA SER A 134 -2.16 -0.23 -0.84
C SER A 134 -1.01 -1.02 -0.21
N GLY A 135 -0.72 -2.23 -0.68
CA GLY A 135 0.47 -3.00 -0.27
C GLY A 135 1.77 -2.29 -0.66
N ALA A 136 1.87 -1.82 -1.91
CA ALA A 136 3.01 -1.06 -2.40
C ALA A 136 3.14 0.30 -1.70
N ILE A 137 2.03 1.02 -1.51
CA ILE A 137 1.97 2.30 -0.80
C ILE A 137 2.40 2.11 0.66
N SER A 138 2.03 1.01 1.30
CA SER A 138 2.48 0.66 2.65
C SER A 138 4.00 0.55 2.71
N GLY A 139 4.64 -0.04 1.69
CA GLY A 139 6.09 -0.09 1.56
C GLY A 139 6.71 1.30 1.40
N VAL A 140 6.09 2.17 0.61
CA VAL A 140 6.51 3.58 0.50
C VAL A 140 6.41 4.28 1.86
N MET A 141 5.34 4.05 2.64
CA MET A 141 5.19 4.59 3.99
C MET A 141 6.24 4.04 4.95
N GLY A 142 6.59 2.76 4.84
CA GLY A 142 7.69 2.15 5.60
C GLY A 142 9.02 2.83 5.31
N ALA A 143 9.34 3.03 4.03
CA ALA A 143 10.53 3.75 3.61
C ALA A 143 10.52 5.22 4.05
N TYR A 144 9.37 5.89 3.95
CA TYR A 144 9.20 7.27 4.42
C TYR A 144 9.54 7.40 5.92
N THR A 145 9.08 6.46 6.75
CA THR A 145 9.37 6.46 8.19
C THR A 145 10.86 6.34 8.49
N VAL A 146 11.61 5.59 7.68
CA VAL A 146 13.05 5.44 7.80
C VAL A 146 13.81 6.69 7.37
N PHE A 147 13.40 7.31 6.25
CA PHE A 147 14.10 8.47 5.69
C PHE A 147 13.73 9.78 6.40
N TYR A 148 12.49 9.90 6.87
CA TYR A 148 11.93 11.16 7.39
C TYR A 148 11.28 11.01 8.78
N PRO A 149 11.92 10.35 9.77
CA PRO A 149 11.29 10.02 11.06
C PRO A 149 10.84 11.25 11.87
N ARG A 150 11.50 12.40 11.69
CA ARG A 150 11.23 13.63 12.45
C ARG A 150 10.35 14.61 11.70
N MET A 151 10.08 14.38 10.42
CA MET A 151 9.17 15.23 9.64
C MET A 151 7.74 15.10 10.13
N ARG A 152 6.91 16.10 9.87
CA ARG A 152 5.51 16.10 10.33
C ARG A 152 4.57 15.86 9.17
N VAL A 153 3.56 15.04 9.43
CA VAL A 153 2.43 14.80 8.54
C VAL A 153 1.28 15.70 8.98
N LYS A 154 0.82 16.54 8.07
CA LYS A 154 -0.37 17.36 8.26
C LYS A 154 -1.59 16.46 8.16
N THR A 155 -2.33 16.33 9.25
CA THR A 155 -3.41 15.36 9.39
C THR A 155 -4.70 16.09 9.72
N LEU A 156 -5.71 15.90 8.87
CA LEU A 156 -7.06 16.40 9.11
C LEU A 156 -7.77 15.45 10.08
N VAL A 157 -8.21 16.00 11.19
CA VAL A 157 -9.03 15.30 12.18
C VAL A 157 -10.40 15.94 12.19
N ILE A 158 -11.42 15.14 11.92
CA ILE A 158 -12.82 15.55 11.95
C ILE A 158 -13.47 14.83 13.13
N PHE A 159 -13.91 15.59 14.09
CA PHE A 159 -14.70 15.11 15.23
C PHE A 159 -15.85 16.09 15.44
N TYR A 160 -15.92 16.89 16.52
CA TYR A 160 -16.86 18.00 16.62
C TYR A 160 -16.41 19.24 15.84
N TYR A 161 -15.08 19.37 15.66
CA TYR A 161 -14.44 20.44 14.89
C TYR A 161 -13.51 19.82 13.86
N VAL A 162 -13.23 20.58 12.81
CA VAL A 162 -12.22 20.24 11.81
C VAL A 162 -10.89 20.86 12.24
N VAL A 163 -9.92 20.02 12.59
CA VAL A 163 -8.60 20.46 13.09
C VAL A 163 -7.51 19.85 12.22
N VAL A 164 -6.50 20.65 11.89
CA VAL A 164 -5.28 20.17 11.23
C VAL A 164 -4.19 20.01 12.28
N LEU A 165 -3.82 18.76 12.56
CA LEU A 165 -2.72 18.41 13.45
C LEU A 165 -1.44 18.17 12.63
N ARG A 166 -0.30 18.50 13.22
CA ARG A 166 1.04 18.21 12.67
C ARG A 166 1.68 17.11 13.49
N ILE A 167 1.46 15.87 13.07
CA ILE A 167 1.90 14.67 13.79
C ILE A 167 3.27 14.25 13.28
N PRO A 168 4.26 13.96 14.15
CA PRO A 168 5.51 13.38 13.72
C PRO A 168 5.31 12.12 12.87
N ALA A 169 6.02 12.01 11.76
CA ALA A 169 5.80 10.96 10.76
C ALA A 169 5.88 9.55 11.35
N HIS A 170 6.87 9.31 12.22
CA HIS A 170 7.01 8.00 12.88
C HIS A 170 5.79 7.66 13.74
N LEU A 171 5.21 8.62 14.48
CA LEU A 171 4.02 8.36 15.28
C LEU A 171 2.80 8.11 14.40
N TYR A 172 2.61 8.93 13.36
CA TYR A 172 1.49 8.76 12.43
C TYR A 172 1.52 7.40 11.74
N VAL A 173 2.68 7.05 11.15
CA VAL A 173 2.80 5.84 10.34
C VAL A 173 2.86 4.59 11.21
N LEU A 174 3.52 4.63 12.38
CA LEU A 174 3.53 3.49 13.30
C LEU A 174 2.16 3.25 13.94
N ALA A 175 1.40 4.30 14.27
CA ALA A 175 0.01 4.15 14.73
C ALA A 175 -0.87 3.51 13.64
N TRP A 176 -0.71 3.94 12.38
CA TRP A 176 -1.39 3.32 11.25
C TRP A 176 -0.97 1.84 11.08
N PHE A 177 0.32 1.53 11.19
CA PHE A 177 0.83 0.17 11.09
C PHE A 177 0.33 -0.72 12.24
N ALA A 178 0.34 -0.22 13.48
CA ALA A 178 -0.23 -0.93 14.64
C ALA A 178 -1.72 -1.23 14.44
N TYR A 179 -2.47 -0.28 13.88
CA TYR A 179 -3.87 -0.50 13.49
C TYR A 179 -4.00 -1.62 12.44
N GLN A 180 -3.13 -1.66 11.41
CA GLN A 180 -3.13 -2.73 10.41
C GLN A 180 -2.81 -4.10 11.04
N LEU A 181 -1.88 -4.18 11.98
CA LEU A 181 -1.60 -5.41 12.72
C LEU A 181 -2.80 -5.88 13.54
N LEU A 182 -3.46 -4.96 14.25
CA LEU A 182 -4.65 -5.29 15.04
C LEU A 182 -5.78 -5.84 14.15
N ILE A 183 -6.09 -5.15 13.05
CA ILE A 183 -7.08 -5.60 12.09
C ILE A 183 -6.64 -6.93 11.44
N GLY A 184 -5.35 -7.12 11.18
CA GLY A 184 -4.77 -8.36 10.68
C GLY A 184 -5.02 -9.54 11.61
N LEU A 185 -4.79 -9.37 12.89
CA LEU A 185 -5.07 -10.41 13.89
C LEU A 185 -6.56 -10.73 13.98
N ILE A 186 -7.41 -9.71 13.97
CA ILE A 186 -8.88 -9.88 13.97
C ILE A 186 -9.33 -10.62 12.70
N SER A 187 -8.71 -10.34 11.55
CA SER A 187 -9.05 -10.97 10.27
C SER A 187 -8.75 -12.48 10.20
N LEU A 188 -7.90 -12.99 11.09
CA LEU A 188 -7.69 -14.44 11.19
C LEU A 188 -8.89 -15.19 11.74
N GLY A 189 -9.76 -14.52 12.51
CA GLY A 189 -10.99 -15.10 13.06
C GLY A 189 -12.27 -14.61 12.39
N LEU A 190 -12.23 -13.50 11.67
CA LEU A 190 -13.40 -12.85 11.07
C LEU A 190 -13.16 -12.49 9.60
N PRO A 191 -14.17 -12.68 8.73
CA PRO A 191 -14.06 -12.34 7.32
C PRO A 191 -14.13 -10.82 7.10
N LEU A 192 -12.97 -10.15 7.03
CA LEU A 192 -12.90 -8.74 6.72
C LEU A 192 -12.76 -8.49 5.20
N SER A 193 -13.24 -7.34 4.76
CA SER A 193 -13.15 -6.90 3.36
C SER A 193 -11.83 -6.19 3.03
N VAL A 194 -10.93 -6.03 3.99
CA VAL A 194 -9.59 -5.44 3.84
C VAL A 194 -8.52 -6.51 3.95
N ALA A 195 -7.37 -6.29 3.34
CA ALA A 195 -6.23 -7.21 3.35
C ALA A 195 -5.07 -6.65 4.21
N PRO A 196 -5.21 -6.62 5.53
CA PRO A 196 -4.24 -5.97 6.40
C PRO A 196 -2.85 -6.63 6.31
N TRP A 197 -2.77 -7.92 6.06
CA TRP A 197 -1.50 -8.63 5.90
C TRP A 197 -0.70 -8.19 4.67
N ALA A 198 -1.38 -7.75 3.59
CA ALA A 198 -0.71 -7.12 2.45
C ALA A 198 -0.07 -5.79 2.86
N HIS A 199 -0.74 -5.01 3.71
CA HIS A 199 -0.19 -3.76 4.24
C HIS A 199 0.99 -4.01 5.18
N VAL A 200 0.90 -5.00 6.07
CA VAL A 200 1.98 -5.38 6.99
C VAL A 200 3.22 -5.83 6.22
N GLY A 201 3.05 -6.74 5.24
CA GLY A 201 4.14 -7.24 4.41
C GLY A 201 4.80 -6.13 3.58
N GLY A 202 3.97 -5.29 2.95
CA GLY A 202 4.44 -4.14 2.19
C GLY A 202 5.24 -3.16 3.06
N PHE A 203 4.69 -2.77 4.21
CA PHE A 203 5.35 -1.85 5.15
C PHE A 203 6.70 -2.38 5.61
N ALA A 204 6.73 -3.62 6.10
CA ALA A 204 7.95 -4.24 6.63
C ALA A 204 9.05 -4.33 5.56
N SER A 205 8.69 -4.76 4.34
CA SER A 205 9.65 -4.88 3.23
C SER A 205 10.18 -3.52 2.77
N GLY A 206 9.32 -2.49 2.69
CA GLY A 206 9.73 -1.14 2.32
C GLY A 206 10.63 -0.49 3.37
N ALA A 207 10.31 -0.66 4.66
CA ALA A 207 11.16 -0.20 5.75
C ALA A 207 12.52 -0.90 5.75
N ALA A 208 12.55 -2.22 5.58
CA ALA A 208 13.79 -3.00 5.50
C ALA A 208 14.67 -2.57 4.32
N ALA A 209 14.08 -2.40 3.13
CA ALA A 209 14.80 -1.91 1.95
C ALA A 209 15.38 -0.51 2.17
N ALA A 210 14.61 0.39 2.76
CA ALA A 210 15.09 1.75 3.08
C ALA A 210 16.23 1.75 4.11
N LEU A 211 16.18 0.87 5.12
CA LEU A 211 17.25 0.70 6.11
C LEU A 211 18.54 0.20 5.43
N ALA A 212 18.44 -0.78 4.53
CA ALA A 212 19.58 -1.29 3.78
C ALA A 212 20.22 -0.19 2.92
N ILE A 213 19.41 0.57 2.17
CA ILE A 213 19.88 1.68 1.34
C ILE A 213 20.57 2.75 2.20
N ARG A 214 19.97 3.13 3.34
CA ARG A 214 20.52 4.15 4.23
C ARG A 214 21.88 3.75 4.81
N ARG A 215 22.07 2.48 5.14
CA ARG A 215 23.35 1.97 5.64
C ARG A 215 24.43 2.04 4.55
N TRP A 216 24.10 1.65 3.33
CA TRP A 216 25.04 1.65 2.22
C TRP A 216 25.47 3.06 1.77
N THR A 217 24.61 4.06 1.91
CA THR A 217 24.95 5.46 1.57
C THR A 217 25.66 6.21 2.71
N ALA A 218 25.78 5.62 3.90
CA ALA A 218 26.47 6.17 5.06
C ALA A 218 27.87 5.57 5.28
N SER A 219 28.20 4.48 4.54
CA SER A 219 29.53 3.87 4.45
C SER A 219 30.32 4.46 3.29
#